data_cea87d55a9059c147cc03218cca360f8
#
_entry.id   cea87d55a9059c147cc03218cca360f8
#
_cell.length_a   1.000
_cell.length_b   1.000
_cell.length_c   1.000
_cell.angle_alpha   90.00
_cell.angle_beta   90.00
_cell.angle_gamma   90.00
#
_symmetry.space_group_name_H-M   'P 1'
#
loop_
_entity.id
_entity.type
_entity.pdbx_description
1 polymer ?
#
loop_
_entity_poly.entity_id
_entity_poly.type
_entity_poly.pdbx_seq_one_letter_code
_entity_poly.pdbx_strand_id
1 'polypeptide(L)'
;MREKSKTHLTLIILALTILGLFLANRFLDAYQVRIINLSGIYVTLGLSMNLINGMTGMFSLGHAGFMAIGAYTVGILTMPVSMKEMNFFMQPIVPFLANVEWGFLPALLAAGLMAAFFGVLIGAPVLRLTDDYLAIATLGFAEII
;
A
#
# COMPACT_ATOMS: atom_id res chain seq x y z
N MET A 1 35.03 -12.19 5.08
CA MET A 1 34.30 -13.47 5.23
C MET A 1 32.90 -13.32 5.85
N ARG A 2 32.71 -12.44 6.81
CA ARG A 2 31.43 -12.23 7.54
C ARG A 2 30.28 -11.63 6.69
N GLU A 3 30.57 -10.86 5.66
CA GLU A 3 29.57 -10.24 4.77
C GLU A 3 28.96 -11.26 3.79
N LYS A 4 29.77 -12.10 3.17
CA LYS A 4 29.29 -13.16 2.26
C LYS A 4 28.35 -14.16 2.97
N SER A 5 28.65 -14.49 4.22
CA SER A 5 27.80 -15.38 5.04
C SER A 5 26.42 -14.77 5.31
N LYS A 6 26.33 -13.46 5.55
CA LYS A 6 25.07 -12.74 5.75
C LYS A 6 24.23 -12.73 4.47
N THR A 7 24.87 -12.50 3.32
CA THR A 7 24.18 -12.50 2.02
C THR A 7 23.61 -13.88 1.69
N HIS A 8 24.35 -14.95 1.92
CA HIS A 8 23.83 -16.32 1.72
C HIS A 8 22.67 -16.65 2.67
N LEU A 9 22.75 -16.23 3.93
CA LEU A 9 21.66 -16.41 4.90
C LEU A 9 20.39 -15.67 4.45
N THR A 10 20.53 -14.42 4.02
CA THR A 10 19.40 -13.62 3.51
C THR A 10 18.76 -14.25 2.29
N LEU A 11 19.57 -14.75 1.34
CA LEU A 11 19.07 -15.44 0.15
C LEU A 11 18.33 -16.74 0.49
N ILE A 12 18.83 -17.51 1.46
CA ILE A 12 18.18 -18.74 1.93
C ILE A 12 16.84 -18.42 2.58
N ILE A 13 16.78 -17.40 3.45
CA ILE A 13 15.52 -16.96 4.08
C ILE A 13 14.52 -16.51 3.03
N LEU A 14 14.95 -15.70 2.05
CA LEU A 14 14.11 -15.24 0.95
C LEU A 14 13.56 -16.41 0.13
N ALA A 15 14.41 -17.36 -0.22
CA ALA A 15 14.02 -18.55 -0.98
C ALA A 15 13.00 -19.41 -0.19
N LEU A 16 13.25 -19.62 1.12
CA LEU A 16 12.33 -20.34 2.00
C LEU A 16 10.97 -19.61 2.14
N THR A 17 10.98 -18.29 2.20
CA THR A 17 9.74 -17.50 2.28
C THR A 17 8.93 -17.62 0.98
N ILE A 18 9.58 -17.50 -0.17
CA ILE A 18 8.93 -17.67 -1.49
C ILE A 18 8.37 -19.09 -1.64
N LEU A 19 9.15 -20.09 -1.28
CA LEU A 19 8.72 -21.49 -1.32
C LEU A 19 7.53 -21.73 -0.36
N GLY A 20 7.59 -21.18 0.84
CA GLY A 20 6.51 -21.26 1.83
C GLY A 20 5.21 -20.64 1.31
N LEU A 21 5.26 -19.46 0.69
CA LEU A 21 4.11 -18.80 0.09
C LEU A 21 3.55 -19.58 -1.11
N PHE A 22 4.42 -20.18 -1.92
CA PHE A 22 4.00 -21.02 -3.04
C PHE A 22 3.27 -22.28 -2.56
N LEU A 23 3.81 -22.95 -1.55
CA LEU A 23 3.18 -24.13 -0.93
C LEU A 23 1.86 -23.75 -0.23
N ALA A 24 1.83 -22.63 0.47
CA ALA A 24 0.63 -22.10 1.10
C ALA A 24 -0.50 -21.92 0.08
N ASN A 25 -0.21 -21.30 -1.07
CA ASN A 25 -1.21 -21.11 -2.13
C ASN A 25 -1.69 -22.44 -2.77
N ARG A 26 -0.93 -23.53 -2.63
CA ARG A 26 -1.29 -24.84 -3.20
C ARG A 26 -2.06 -25.73 -2.25
N PHE A 27 -1.82 -25.61 -0.93
CA PHE A 27 -2.35 -26.53 0.08
C PHE A 27 -3.39 -25.91 1.02
N LEU A 28 -3.45 -24.57 1.10
CA LEU A 28 -4.36 -23.87 2.01
C LEU A 28 -5.66 -23.47 1.31
N ASP A 29 -6.72 -23.39 2.10
CA ASP A 29 -8.02 -22.88 1.66
C ASP A 29 -7.96 -21.39 1.30
N ALA A 30 -8.86 -20.95 0.42
CA ALA A 30 -8.96 -19.55 -0.01
C ALA A 30 -9.06 -18.56 1.17
N TYR A 31 -9.69 -18.94 2.25
CA TYR A 31 -9.79 -18.14 3.48
C TYR A 31 -8.41 -17.96 4.16
N GLN A 32 -7.66 -19.05 4.29
CA GLN A 32 -6.33 -19.03 4.92
C GLN A 32 -5.34 -18.21 4.09
N VAL A 33 -5.36 -18.37 2.76
CA VAL A 33 -4.54 -17.56 1.83
C VAL A 33 -4.87 -16.07 1.97
N ARG A 34 -6.16 -15.71 2.11
CA ARG A 34 -6.58 -14.33 2.36
C ARG A 34 -6.01 -13.76 3.66
N ILE A 35 -6.00 -14.54 4.73
CA ILE A 35 -5.41 -14.13 6.02
C ILE A 35 -3.91 -13.90 5.88
N ILE A 36 -3.19 -14.78 5.19
CA ILE A 36 -1.74 -14.64 4.96
C ILE A 36 -1.44 -13.37 4.17
N ASN A 37 -2.20 -13.10 3.11
CA ASN A 37 -2.05 -11.89 2.32
C ASN A 37 -2.32 -10.62 3.15
N LEU A 38 -3.38 -10.63 3.95
CA LEU A 38 -3.72 -9.53 4.84
C LEU A 38 -2.62 -9.29 5.88
N SER A 39 -2.08 -10.37 6.46
CA SER A 39 -0.96 -10.30 7.40
C SER A 39 0.28 -9.68 6.75
N GLY A 40 0.59 -10.04 5.50
CA GLY A 40 1.67 -9.44 4.72
C GLY A 40 1.51 -7.93 4.52
N ILE A 41 0.28 -7.48 4.23
CA ILE A 41 -0.05 -6.06 4.11
C ILE A 41 0.19 -5.34 5.45
N TYR A 42 -0.28 -5.89 6.57
CA TYR A 42 -0.09 -5.28 7.90
C TYR A 42 1.38 -5.26 8.33
N VAL A 43 2.16 -6.29 8.01
CA VAL A 43 3.61 -6.31 8.27
C VAL A 43 4.30 -5.18 7.47
N THR A 44 3.96 -5.02 6.20
CA THR A 44 4.52 -3.95 5.36
C THR A 44 4.17 -2.56 5.90
N LEU A 45 2.91 -2.36 6.32
CA LEU A 45 2.47 -1.13 6.97
C LEU A 45 3.22 -0.87 8.27
N GLY A 46 3.37 -1.89 9.13
CA GLY A 46 4.10 -1.77 10.39
C GLY A 46 5.56 -1.40 10.19
N LEU A 47 6.23 -2.01 9.20
CA LEU A 47 7.61 -1.68 8.84
C LEU A 47 7.72 -0.24 8.30
N SER A 48 6.80 0.20 7.45
CA SER A 48 6.75 1.56 6.92
C SER A 48 6.52 2.59 8.03
N MET A 49 5.60 2.30 8.95
CA MET A 49 5.32 3.14 10.10
C MET A 49 6.52 3.21 11.06
N ASN A 50 7.22 2.08 11.29
CA ASN A 50 8.43 2.05 12.09
C ASN A 50 9.57 2.85 11.46
N LEU A 51 9.65 2.90 10.13
CA LEU A 51 10.65 3.71 9.43
C LEU A 51 10.45 5.21 9.73
N ILE A 52 9.22 5.69 9.70
CA ILE A 52 8.91 7.10 9.96
C ILE A 52 8.94 7.39 11.46
N ASN A 53 8.14 6.71 12.26
CA ASN A 53 8.02 7.03 13.68
C ASN A 53 9.24 6.58 14.50
N GLY A 54 9.86 5.43 14.12
CA GLY A 54 10.99 4.86 14.85
C GLY A 54 12.34 5.47 14.48
N MET A 55 12.61 5.68 13.18
CA MET A 55 13.92 6.14 12.72
C MET A 55 14.02 7.64 12.58
N THR A 56 12.97 8.34 12.15
CA THR A 56 13.00 9.81 12.02
C THR A 56 12.56 10.53 13.30
N GLY A 57 11.94 9.82 14.24
CA GLY A 57 11.39 10.40 15.47
C GLY A 57 10.15 11.27 15.26
N MET A 58 9.65 11.37 14.03
CA MET A 58 8.44 12.14 13.71
C MET A 58 7.20 11.27 13.87
N PHE A 59 6.24 11.72 14.67
CA PHE A 59 4.98 11.00 14.85
C PHE A 59 3.99 11.36 13.74
N SER A 60 3.79 10.45 12.78
CA SER A 60 2.86 10.65 11.66
C SER A 60 1.76 9.57 11.66
N LEU A 61 0.51 10.02 11.55
CA LEU A 61 -0.69 9.16 11.45
C LEU A 61 -1.27 9.10 10.03
N GLY A 62 -0.59 9.70 9.04
CA GLY A 62 -1.05 9.79 7.65
C GLY A 62 -0.98 8.51 6.82
N HIS A 63 -0.44 7.41 7.34
CA HIS A 63 -0.26 6.16 6.60
C HIS A 63 -1.55 5.59 6.02
N ALA A 64 -2.65 5.69 6.77
CA ALA A 64 -3.97 5.21 6.35
C ALA A 64 -4.45 5.93 5.08
N GLY A 65 -4.26 7.25 5.00
CA GLY A 65 -4.62 8.03 3.82
C GLY A 65 -3.84 7.62 2.56
N PHE A 66 -2.52 7.47 2.66
CA PHE A 66 -1.71 7.01 1.53
C PHE A 66 -2.04 5.58 1.09
N MET A 67 -2.34 4.70 2.05
CA MET A 67 -2.82 3.35 1.76
C MET A 67 -4.16 3.40 1.02
N ALA A 68 -5.09 4.26 1.44
CA ALA A 68 -6.38 4.44 0.79
C ALA A 68 -6.21 4.93 -0.66
N ILE A 69 -5.39 5.96 -0.91
CA ILE A 69 -5.09 6.45 -2.27
C ILE A 69 -4.57 5.32 -3.15
N GLY A 70 -3.60 4.54 -2.66
CA GLY A 70 -3.03 3.41 -3.39
C GLY A 70 -4.07 2.34 -3.70
N ALA A 71 -4.84 1.93 -2.69
CA ALA A 71 -5.86 0.88 -2.81
C ALA A 71 -6.99 1.26 -3.78
N TYR A 72 -7.52 2.48 -3.66
CA TYR A 72 -8.55 2.98 -4.57
C TYR A 72 -8.03 3.11 -6.01
N THR A 73 -6.81 3.59 -6.20
CA THR A 73 -6.20 3.71 -7.52
C THR A 73 -6.06 2.35 -8.20
N VAL A 74 -5.49 1.35 -7.50
CA VAL A 74 -5.41 -0.02 -8.05
C VAL A 74 -6.80 -0.59 -8.29
N GLY A 75 -7.71 -0.47 -7.32
CA GLY A 75 -9.07 -1.01 -7.41
C GLY A 75 -9.82 -0.47 -8.63
N ILE A 76 -9.81 0.84 -8.85
CA ILE A 76 -10.48 1.46 -9.99
C ILE A 76 -9.83 1.06 -11.32
N LEU A 77 -8.51 1.00 -11.39
CA LEU A 77 -7.80 0.68 -12.63
C LEU A 77 -7.88 -0.81 -13.03
N THR A 78 -7.95 -1.71 -12.05
CA THR A 78 -8.00 -3.17 -12.31
C THR A 78 -9.40 -3.74 -12.36
N MET A 79 -10.42 -2.97 -11.93
CA MET A 79 -11.81 -3.42 -11.93
C MET A 79 -12.34 -3.57 -13.37
N PRO A 80 -12.97 -4.70 -13.72
CA PRO A 80 -13.63 -4.89 -15.02
C PRO A 80 -14.68 -3.83 -15.29
N VAL A 81 -14.80 -3.38 -16.55
CA VAL A 81 -15.74 -2.31 -16.97
C VAL A 81 -17.16 -2.65 -16.55
N SER A 82 -17.61 -3.88 -16.72
CA SER A 82 -18.94 -4.33 -16.31
C SER A 82 -19.21 -4.20 -14.80
N MET A 83 -18.20 -4.39 -13.98
CA MET A 83 -18.32 -4.21 -12.52
C MET A 83 -18.31 -2.75 -12.10
N LYS A 84 -17.67 -1.86 -12.87
CA LYS A 84 -17.67 -0.42 -12.59
C LYS A 84 -19.07 0.19 -12.70
N GLU A 85 -19.81 -0.14 -13.75
CA GLU A 85 -21.19 0.32 -13.92
C GLU A 85 -22.09 -0.12 -12.78
N MET A 86 -21.89 -1.33 -12.26
CA MET A 86 -22.69 -1.88 -11.18
C MET A 86 -22.34 -1.27 -9.81
N ASN A 87 -21.05 -1.05 -9.53
CA ASN A 87 -20.59 -0.53 -8.24
C ASN A 87 -20.73 0.99 -8.11
N PHE A 88 -20.66 1.73 -9.24
CA PHE A 88 -20.72 3.18 -9.29
C PHE A 88 -22.03 3.71 -9.89
N PHE A 89 -23.11 2.96 -9.71
CA PHE A 89 -24.44 3.32 -10.24
C PHE A 89 -24.97 4.66 -9.68
N MET A 90 -24.71 4.97 -8.40
CA MET A 90 -25.18 6.20 -7.78
C MET A 90 -24.32 7.43 -8.08
N GLN A 91 -23.04 7.23 -8.30
CA GLN A 91 -22.07 8.29 -8.66
C GLN A 91 -21.21 7.79 -9.81
N PRO A 92 -21.55 8.12 -11.07
CA PRO A 92 -20.80 7.62 -12.21
C PRO A 92 -19.36 8.08 -12.18
N ILE A 93 -18.45 7.16 -12.41
CA ILE A 93 -17.01 7.44 -12.55
C ILE A 93 -16.80 8.36 -13.76
N VAL A 94 -15.78 9.22 -13.69
CA VAL A 94 -15.34 10.05 -14.80
C VAL A 94 -15.21 9.19 -16.06
N PRO A 95 -15.78 9.62 -17.23
CA PRO A 95 -15.83 8.80 -18.45
C PRO A 95 -14.48 8.24 -18.90
N PHE A 96 -13.40 8.94 -18.62
CA PHE A 96 -12.03 8.50 -18.91
C PHE A 96 -11.65 7.23 -18.12
N LEU A 97 -12.04 7.12 -16.86
CA LEU A 97 -11.74 5.99 -15.98
C LEU A 97 -12.74 4.82 -16.13
N ALA A 98 -13.94 5.11 -16.63
CA ALA A 98 -14.99 4.10 -16.78
C ALA A 98 -14.58 2.99 -17.75
N ASN A 99 -13.89 3.34 -18.86
CA ASN A 99 -13.50 2.41 -19.91
C ASN A 99 -12.07 1.84 -19.78
N VAL A 100 -11.38 2.17 -18.70
CA VAL A 100 -9.98 1.74 -18.50
C VAL A 100 -9.96 0.45 -17.69
N GLU A 101 -9.36 -0.60 -18.22
CA GLU A 101 -9.08 -1.85 -17.50
C GLU A 101 -7.59 -2.17 -17.69
N TRP A 102 -6.81 -2.00 -16.63
CA TRP A 102 -5.37 -2.22 -16.67
C TRP A 102 -5.02 -3.54 -15.98
N GLY A 103 -3.93 -4.16 -16.44
CA GLY A 103 -3.33 -5.27 -15.71
C GLY A 103 -2.83 -4.81 -14.33
N PHE A 104 -2.65 -5.76 -13.42
CA PHE A 104 -2.25 -5.47 -12.03
C PHE A 104 -0.93 -4.68 -11.92
N LEU A 105 0.10 -5.05 -12.70
CA LEU A 105 1.41 -4.39 -12.61
C LEU A 105 1.39 -2.90 -13.00
N PRO A 106 0.85 -2.50 -14.16
CA PRO A 106 0.77 -1.07 -14.50
C PRO A 106 -0.15 -0.29 -13.56
N ALA A 107 -1.22 -0.90 -13.05
CA ALA A 107 -2.08 -0.27 -12.05
C ALA A 107 -1.34 -0.03 -10.72
N LEU A 108 -0.50 -0.97 -10.30
CA LEU A 108 0.33 -0.84 -9.09
C LEU A 108 1.34 0.30 -9.22
N LEU A 109 2.00 0.42 -10.39
CA LEU A 109 2.92 1.54 -10.66
C LEU A 109 2.20 2.89 -10.65
N ALA A 110 1.03 2.97 -11.28
CA ALA A 110 0.21 4.17 -11.27
C ALA A 110 -0.23 4.55 -9.84
N ALA A 111 -0.64 3.58 -9.03
CA ALA A 111 -1.01 3.80 -7.63
C ALA A 111 0.17 4.31 -6.80
N GLY A 112 1.37 3.75 -7.02
CA GLY A 112 2.60 4.24 -6.38
C GLY A 112 2.92 5.68 -6.74
N LEU A 113 2.79 6.05 -8.03
CA LEU A 113 2.98 7.43 -8.49
C LEU A 113 1.94 8.39 -7.92
N MET A 114 0.66 7.98 -7.86
CA MET A 114 -0.41 8.78 -7.25
C MET A 114 -0.16 8.98 -5.76
N ALA A 115 0.17 7.93 -5.02
CA ALA A 115 0.50 8.04 -3.60
C ALA A 115 1.73 8.92 -3.36
N ALA A 116 2.77 8.82 -4.21
CA ALA A 116 3.94 9.67 -4.15
C ALA A 116 3.62 11.14 -4.44
N PHE A 117 2.79 11.41 -5.45
CA PHE A 117 2.35 12.76 -5.80
C PHE A 117 1.62 13.44 -4.63
N PHE A 118 0.63 12.77 -4.06
CA PHE A 118 -0.06 13.27 -2.86
C PHE A 118 0.85 13.34 -1.65
N GLY A 119 1.81 12.40 -1.52
CA GLY A 119 2.82 12.42 -0.47
C GLY A 119 3.70 13.66 -0.50
N VAL A 120 4.13 14.08 -1.69
CA VAL A 120 4.90 15.33 -1.86
C VAL A 120 4.02 16.56 -1.65
N LEU A 121 2.81 16.57 -2.23
CA LEU A 121 1.89 17.71 -2.16
C LEU A 121 1.52 18.04 -0.71
N ILE A 122 1.25 17.03 0.09
CA ILE A 122 0.81 17.18 1.49
C ILE A 122 2.01 17.19 2.44
N GLY A 123 2.99 16.34 2.18
CA GLY A 123 4.19 16.27 2.99
C GLY A 123 4.98 17.57 3.02
N ALA A 124 5.09 18.27 1.89
CA ALA A 124 5.86 19.51 1.83
C ALA A 124 5.40 20.61 2.82
N PRO A 125 4.10 20.93 2.98
CA PRO A 125 3.64 21.84 4.00
C PRO A 125 3.61 21.22 5.40
N VAL A 126 3.23 19.96 5.53
CA VAL A 126 3.00 19.30 6.82
C VAL A 126 4.32 19.01 7.54
N LEU A 127 5.39 18.67 6.83
CA LEU A 127 6.72 18.43 7.42
C LEU A 127 7.38 19.71 8.01
N ARG A 128 6.79 20.88 7.80
CA ARG A 128 7.24 22.12 8.44
C ARG A 128 6.63 22.32 9.83
N LEU A 129 5.64 21.50 10.19
CA LEU A 129 5.02 21.52 11.51
C LEU A 129 5.87 20.73 12.50
N THR A 130 5.82 21.13 13.77
CA THR A 130 6.53 20.46 14.86
C THR A 130 5.64 19.40 15.49
N ASP A 131 6.24 18.28 15.82
CA ASP A 131 5.76 17.12 16.62
C ASP A 131 4.24 16.90 16.67
N ASP A 132 3.54 17.46 17.66
CA ASP A 132 2.11 17.24 17.89
C ASP A 132 1.23 17.80 16.76
N TYR A 133 1.60 18.95 16.18
CA TYR A 133 0.87 19.54 15.06
C TYR A 133 1.03 18.69 13.79
N LEU A 134 2.18 18.04 13.61
CA LEU A 134 2.40 17.09 12.51
C LEU A 134 1.45 15.90 12.63
N ALA A 135 1.31 15.32 13.82
CA ALA A 135 0.41 14.20 14.07
C ALA A 135 -1.05 14.55 13.80
N ILE A 136 -1.52 15.73 14.27
CA ILE A 136 -2.89 16.19 14.07
C ILE A 136 -3.17 16.47 12.58
N ALA A 137 -2.24 17.14 11.89
CA ALA A 137 -2.38 17.45 10.47
C ALA A 137 -2.40 16.19 9.60
N THR A 138 -1.54 15.20 9.89
CA THR A 138 -1.50 13.93 9.15
C THR A 138 -2.73 13.06 9.44
N LEU A 139 -3.26 13.08 10.66
CA LEU A 139 -4.51 12.41 11.00
C LEU A 139 -5.69 13.05 10.26
N GLY A 140 -5.82 14.39 10.32
CA GLY A 140 -6.87 15.12 9.62
C GLY A 140 -6.85 14.86 8.11
N PHE A 141 -5.65 14.75 7.53
CA PHE A 141 -5.49 14.38 6.13
C PHE A 141 -5.98 12.94 5.84
N ALA A 142 -5.65 11.99 6.71
CA ALA A 142 -6.06 10.60 6.54
C ALA A 142 -7.60 10.42 6.65
N GLU A 143 -8.29 11.29 7.41
CA GLU A 143 -9.75 11.28 7.55
C GLU A 143 -10.48 11.95 6.37
N ILE A 144 -9.80 12.84 5.64
CA ILE A 144 -10.39 13.52 4.47
C ILE A 144 -10.39 12.64 3.22
N ILE A 145 -9.45 11.69 3.13
CA ILE A 145 -9.32 10.74 2.00
C ILE A 145 -10.27 9.57 2.14
#